data_3b59705d26e952ccf5bfad7ee588f135
#
_entry.id   3b59705d26e952ccf5bfad7ee588f135
#
_cell.length_a   1.000
_cell.length_b   1.000
_cell.length_c   1.000
_cell.angle_alpha   90.00
_cell.angle_beta   90.00
_cell.angle_gamma   90.00
#
_symmetry.space_group_name_H-M   'P 1'
#
loop_
_entity.id
_entity.type
_entity.pdbx_description
1 polymer ?
#
loop_
_entity_poly.entity_id
_entity_poly.type
_entity_poly.pdbx_seq_one_letter_code
_entity_poly.pdbx_strand_id
1 'polypeptide(L)'
;MYDTQYSWNNHINSCIDSYLRSQIHIDSYIFSYICDESFNRSENKNSCIRTTPNGSDLTKSSNDLEVTQKYRHLWVQCENCYGLNYKKFFKLKMHICEQCGYHLKMSSSDRIELSVDPGTWDPLDEDMVSLDPIEFHSEEEPYKERIDSYQRKTGLTEAVQTGTGQLNGIPIAIGVMDFQFMGGSMGSVVGEKITRLVEYATNKFLPLILVCASGGARMQEGSLSLMQMAKISSALYDYQSNKKLFYVSILTSPTTGGVTASFGMLGDIIIAEPNAYIAFAGKRVIEQTLNKTVPEGSQAAEYLFHKGLFDSIVPRNLLKGVLTELFQLHAFFPLESKFNQVEL
;
A
#
# COMPACT_ATOMS: atom_id res chain seq x y z
N MET A 1 -26.54 5.13 -27.66
CA MET A 1 -25.89 5.14 -26.32
C MET A 1 -25.71 3.66 -25.97
N TYR A 2 -24.52 3.11 -26.14
CA TYR A 2 -24.26 1.70 -25.81
C TYR A 2 -24.19 1.60 -24.31
N ASP A 3 -24.87 0.62 -23.74
CA ASP A 3 -24.86 0.32 -22.31
C ASP A 3 -23.48 -0.24 -21.94
N THR A 4 -22.58 0.67 -21.57
CA THR A 4 -21.19 0.36 -21.23
C THR A 4 -21.09 -0.54 -19.98
N GLN A 5 -22.05 -0.45 -19.06
CA GLN A 5 -22.07 -1.22 -17.82
C GLN A 5 -22.36 -2.70 -18.05
N TYR A 6 -23.28 -3.01 -18.98
CA TYR A 6 -23.59 -4.39 -19.37
C TYR A 6 -22.43 -5.04 -20.14
N SER A 7 -21.74 -4.27 -20.97
CA SER A 7 -20.57 -4.71 -21.73
C SER A 7 -19.37 -5.03 -20.80
N TRP A 8 -19.14 -4.22 -19.76
CA TRP A 8 -18.08 -4.44 -18.79
C TRP A 8 -18.31 -5.67 -17.94
N ASN A 9 -19.54 -5.89 -17.45
CA ASN A 9 -19.87 -7.08 -16.68
C ASN A 9 -19.66 -8.37 -17.49
N ASN A 10 -20.03 -8.38 -18.77
CA ASN A 10 -19.79 -9.52 -19.65
C ASN A 10 -18.30 -9.76 -19.91
N HIS A 11 -17.51 -8.69 -20.02
CA HIS A 11 -16.06 -8.83 -20.20
C HIS A 11 -15.38 -9.37 -18.93
N ILE A 12 -15.75 -8.89 -17.76
CA ILE A 12 -15.27 -9.38 -16.46
C ILE A 12 -15.62 -10.86 -16.32
N ASN A 13 -16.87 -11.24 -16.58
CA ASN A 13 -17.31 -12.62 -16.49
C ASN A 13 -16.53 -13.53 -17.45
N SER A 14 -16.30 -13.07 -18.67
CA SER A 14 -15.52 -13.81 -19.68
C SER A 14 -14.05 -14.00 -19.27
N CYS A 15 -13.41 -12.98 -18.70
CA CYS A 15 -12.03 -13.08 -18.22
C CYS A 15 -11.90 -14.07 -17.07
N ILE A 16 -12.86 -14.05 -16.16
CA ILE A 16 -12.87 -14.94 -15.00
C ILE A 16 -13.16 -16.39 -15.41
N ASP A 17 -14.11 -16.60 -16.32
CA ASP A 17 -14.42 -17.92 -16.91
C ASP A 17 -13.19 -18.50 -17.61
N SER A 18 -12.50 -17.69 -18.39
CA SER A 18 -11.26 -18.09 -19.07
C SER A 18 -10.17 -18.51 -18.08
N TYR A 19 -10.00 -17.76 -17.00
CA TYR A 19 -8.99 -18.06 -15.97
C TYR A 19 -9.34 -19.36 -15.21
N LEU A 20 -10.59 -19.51 -14.78
CA LEU A 20 -11.03 -20.70 -14.05
C LEU A 20 -10.91 -21.96 -14.89
N ARG A 21 -11.22 -21.89 -16.19
CA ARG A 21 -11.05 -23.03 -17.11
C ARG A 21 -9.60 -23.36 -17.41
N SER A 22 -8.75 -22.35 -17.56
CA SER A 22 -7.35 -22.55 -17.96
C SER A 22 -6.41 -22.94 -16.81
N GLN A 23 -6.67 -22.46 -15.59
CA GLN A 23 -5.75 -22.62 -14.48
C GLN A 23 -6.24 -23.54 -13.35
N ILE A 24 -7.55 -23.70 -13.16
CA ILE A 24 -8.10 -24.37 -11.97
C ILE A 24 -9.05 -25.53 -12.33
N HIS A 25 -9.40 -25.71 -13.59
CA HIS A 25 -10.34 -26.75 -14.07
C HIS A 25 -11.72 -26.75 -13.34
N ILE A 26 -12.24 -25.56 -13.02
CA ILE A 26 -13.55 -25.38 -12.41
C ILE A 26 -14.56 -24.93 -13.47
N ASP A 27 -15.69 -25.60 -13.56
CA ASP A 27 -16.74 -25.29 -14.51
C ASP A 27 -17.45 -23.96 -14.26
N SER A 28 -17.84 -23.30 -15.35
CA SER A 28 -18.35 -21.92 -15.41
C SER A 28 -19.66 -21.64 -14.67
N TYR A 29 -20.36 -22.64 -14.21
CA TYR A 29 -21.66 -22.50 -13.52
C TYR A 29 -21.55 -21.82 -12.13
N ILE A 30 -20.41 -21.98 -11.45
CA ILE A 30 -20.17 -21.40 -10.11
C ILE A 30 -19.95 -19.90 -10.19
N PHE A 31 -19.61 -19.39 -11.37
CA PHE A 31 -19.13 -18.04 -11.55
C PHE A 31 -20.22 -16.98 -11.70
N SER A 32 -21.35 -17.30 -12.35
CA SER A 32 -22.44 -16.33 -12.53
C SER A 32 -23.04 -15.84 -11.20
N TYR A 33 -22.91 -16.62 -10.13
CA TYR A 33 -23.38 -16.25 -8.80
C TYR A 33 -22.47 -15.28 -8.03
N ILE A 34 -21.19 -15.19 -8.37
CA ILE A 34 -20.23 -14.33 -7.65
C ILE A 34 -20.37 -12.85 -8.05
N CYS A 35 -20.84 -12.58 -9.26
CA CYS A 35 -20.91 -11.21 -9.79
C CYS A 35 -22.18 -10.44 -9.41
N ASP A 36 -23.29 -11.11 -9.11
CA ASP A 36 -24.57 -10.42 -8.83
C ASP A 36 -24.63 -9.72 -7.44
N GLU A 37 -23.83 -10.14 -6.47
CA GLU A 37 -23.88 -9.56 -5.13
C GLU A 37 -22.95 -8.35 -4.91
N SER A 38 -21.99 -8.10 -5.78
CA SER A 38 -21.04 -6.97 -5.59
C SER A 38 -21.64 -5.61 -5.91
N PHE A 39 -22.79 -5.56 -6.60
CA PHE A 39 -23.41 -4.32 -7.07
C PHE A 39 -24.53 -3.76 -6.20
N ASN A 40 -25.04 -4.53 -5.22
CA ASN A 40 -26.26 -4.16 -4.48
C ASN A 40 -26.02 -3.49 -3.11
N ARG A 41 -24.86 -2.88 -2.85
CA ARG A 41 -24.59 -2.20 -1.58
C ARG A 41 -24.28 -0.71 -1.66
N SER A 42 -24.84 -0.03 -2.64
CA SER A 42 -25.01 1.44 -2.53
C SER A 42 -26.17 1.86 -3.43
N GLU A 43 -27.34 1.92 -2.85
CA GLU A 43 -28.30 3.01 -3.00
C GLU A 43 -29.63 2.63 -2.38
N ASN A 44 -30.04 3.49 -1.47
CA ASN A 44 -31.25 3.34 -0.69
C ASN A 44 -32.36 4.19 -1.32
N LYS A 45 -33.55 3.57 -1.47
CA LYS A 45 -34.89 4.18 -1.49
C LYS A 45 -35.35 4.96 -2.74
N ASN A 46 -36.26 4.44 -3.47
CA ASN A 46 -37.73 4.67 -3.49
C ASN A 46 -38.40 4.21 -4.77
N SER A 47 -39.54 3.62 -4.53
CA SER A 47 -40.78 3.50 -5.32
C SER A 47 -40.91 2.37 -6.34
N CYS A 48 -41.89 1.58 -5.97
CA CYS A 48 -42.59 0.54 -6.75
C CYS A 48 -43.11 0.99 -8.09
N ILE A 49 -43.01 0.15 -9.12
CA ILE A 49 -44.12 -0.21 -10.00
C ILE A 49 -43.95 -1.66 -10.46
N ARG A 50 -44.98 -2.46 -10.22
CA ARG A 50 -45.16 -3.83 -10.71
C ARG A 50 -45.46 -3.85 -12.21
N THR A 51 -44.83 -4.77 -12.93
CA THR A 51 -45.50 -5.50 -14.01
C THR A 51 -44.82 -6.84 -14.18
N THR A 52 -45.58 -7.90 -13.94
CA THR A 52 -45.31 -9.28 -14.37
C THR A 52 -45.61 -9.43 -15.86
N PRO A 53 -44.98 -10.38 -16.61
CA PRO A 53 -45.56 -11.69 -16.70
C PRO A 53 -44.57 -12.90 -16.82
N ASN A 54 -45.00 -13.97 -16.16
CA ASN A 54 -44.89 -15.39 -16.49
C ASN A 54 -43.61 -16.02 -17.09
N GLY A 55 -43.11 -16.99 -16.34
CA GLY A 55 -42.62 -18.21 -16.94
C GLY A 55 -41.38 -18.82 -16.30
N SER A 56 -41.61 -19.91 -15.57
CA SER A 56 -40.71 -21.00 -15.17
C SER A 56 -39.82 -20.77 -13.94
N ASP A 57 -40.29 -21.38 -12.85
CA ASP A 57 -39.55 -21.76 -11.66
C ASP A 57 -38.22 -22.44 -11.97
N LEU A 58 -37.15 -21.81 -11.51
CA LEU A 58 -35.93 -22.50 -11.10
C LEU A 58 -35.67 -22.09 -9.64
N THR A 59 -36.09 -22.94 -8.74
CA THR A 59 -35.75 -22.90 -7.31
C THR A 59 -34.23 -22.95 -7.17
N LYS A 60 -33.62 -21.80 -7.03
CA LYS A 60 -32.19 -21.69 -6.65
C LYS A 60 -32.04 -22.14 -5.19
N SER A 61 -31.31 -23.22 -4.99
CA SER A 61 -31.11 -23.76 -3.65
C SER A 61 -30.20 -22.83 -2.83
N SER A 62 -30.57 -22.62 -1.57
CA SER A 62 -29.80 -21.81 -0.60
C SER A 62 -28.36 -22.29 -0.39
N ASN A 63 -28.04 -23.50 -0.79
CA ASN A 63 -26.72 -24.10 -0.65
C ASN A 63 -25.66 -23.50 -1.61
N ASP A 64 -26.07 -23.00 -2.78
CA ASP A 64 -25.12 -22.46 -3.77
C ASP A 64 -24.58 -21.07 -3.37
N LEU A 65 -25.37 -20.29 -2.63
CA LEU A 65 -24.95 -18.99 -2.08
C LEU A 65 -23.91 -19.12 -0.96
N GLU A 66 -24.03 -20.12 -0.10
CA GLU A 66 -23.04 -20.40 0.95
C GLU A 66 -21.69 -20.86 0.38
N VAL A 67 -21.69 -21.65 -0.68
CA VAL A 67 -20.45 -22.15 -1.30
C VAL A 67 -19.66 -21.01 -1.95
N THR A 68 -20.31 -20.06 -2.61
CA THR A 68 -19.63 -18.92 -3.26
C THR A 68 -19.10 -17.91 -2.27
N GLN A 69 -19.80 -17.61 -1.19
CA GLN A 69 -19.30 -16.78 -0.09
C GLN A 69 -18.04 -17.39 0.56
N LYS A 70 -18.00 -18.71 0.68
CA LYS A 70 -16.89 -19.45 1.32
C LYS A 70 -15.55 -19.25 0.60
N TYR A 71 -15.53 -19.02 -0.72
CA TYR A 71 -14.29 -18.91 -1.49
C TYR A 71 -13.91 -17.48 -1.89
N ARG A 72 -14.79 -16.49 -1.69
CA ARG A 72 -14.54 -15.09 -2.06
C ARG A 72 -13.28 -14.51 -1.38
N HIS A 73 -13.01 -14.89 -0.15
CA HIS A 73 -11.85 -14.44 0.62
C HIS A 73 -10.50 -14.89 0.04
N LEU A 74 -10.49 -15.87 -0.89
CA LEU A 74 -9.29 -16.39 -1.52
C LEU A 74 -8.79 -15.56 -2.71
N TRP A 75 -9.60 -14.62 -3.20
CA TRP A 75 -9.32 -13.84 -4.40
C TRP A 75 -9.11 -12.36 -4.10
N VAL A 76 -8.24 -11.72 -4.89
CA VAL A 76 -8.03 -10.28 -4.90
C VAL A 76 -8.27 -9.77 -6.31
N GLN A 77 -9.17 -8.80 -6.44
CA GLN A 77 -9.44 -8.14 -7.71
C GLN A 77 -8.43 -7.03 -7.95
N CYS A 78 -7.88 -6.96 -9.15
CA CYS A 78 -7.00 -5.87 -9.56
C CYS A 78 -7.79 -4.57 -9.74
N GLU A 79 -7.31 -3.48 -9.16
CA GLU A 79 -7.95 -2.16 -9.27
C GLU A 79 -7.85 -1.57 -10.69
N ASN A 80 -6.88 -2.03 -11.49
CA ASN A 80 -6.61 -1.51 -12.84
C ASN A 80 -7.35 -2.29 -13.95
N CYS A 81 -7.19 -3.62 -14.00
CA CYS A 81 -7.77 -4.46 -15.07
C CYS A 81 -8.96 -5.28 -14.62
N TYR A 82 -9.37 -5.16 -13.35
CA TYR A 82 -10.42 -5.94 -12.69
C TYR A 82 -10.20 -7.46 -12.71
N GLY A 83 -9.06 -7.94 -13.16
CA GLY A 83 -8.69 -9.35 -13.16
C GLY A 83 -8.57 -9.90 -11.73
N LEU A 84 -8.96 -11.17 -11.56
CA LEU A 84 -8.86 -11.85 -10.27
C LEU A 84 -7.50 -12.52 -10.11
N ASN A 85 -6.90 -12.33 -8.95
CA ASN A 85 -5.63 -12.92 -8.56
C ASN A 85 -5.85 -13.82 -7.35
N TYR A 86 -5.35 -15.05 -7.38
CA TYR A 86 -5.50 -15.98 -6.26
C TYR A 86 -4.50 -15.64 -5.14
N LYS A 87 -5.01 -15.38 -3.93
CA LYS A 87 -4.20 -14.89 -2.79
C LYS A 87 -2.95 -15.73 -2.49
N LYS A 88 -3.01 -17.05 -2.63
CA LYS A 88 -1.87 -17.93 -2.35
C LYS A 88 -0.69 -17.66 -3.27
N PHE A 89 -0.94 -17.44 -4.56
CA PHE A 89 0.11 -17.12 -5.53
C PHE A 89 0.43 -15.63 -5.57
N PHE A 90 -0.51 -14.79 -5.15
CA PHE A 90 -0.38 -13.35 -5.15
C PHE A 90 0.78 -12.84 -4.27
N LYS A 91 0.96 -13.46 -3.09
CA LYS A 91 2.12 -13.18 -2.22
C LYS A 91 3.44 -13.58 -2.91
N LEU A 92 3.50 -14.79 -3.51
CA LEU A 92 4.68 -15.26 -4.24
C LEU A 92 5.04 -14.36 -5.44
N LYS A 93 4.05 -13.71 -6.05
CA LYS A 93 4.21 -12.75 -7.15
C LYS A 93 4.33 -11.30 -6.67
N MET A 94 4.72 -11.08 -5.42
CA MET A 94 4.98 -9.75 -4.84
C MET A 94 3.82 -8.78 -4.98
N HIS A 95 2.57 -9.27 -4.90
CA HIS A 95 1.35 -8.46 -5.10
C HIS A 95 1.29 -7.73 -6.46
N ILE A 96 1.84 -8.34 -7.50
CA ILE A 96 1.75 -7.85 -8.88
C ILE A 96 0.64 -8.61 -9.59
N CYS A 97 -0.24 -7.90 -10.29
CA CYS A 97 -1.32 -8.51 -11.05
C CYS A 97 -0.78 -9.36 -12.20
N GLU A 98 -1.22 -10.62 -12.30
CA GLU A 98 -0.75 -11.54 -13.33
C GLU A 98 -1.19 -11.14 -14.74
N GLN A 99 -2.30 -10.40 -14.86
CA GLN A 99 -2.90 -10.07 -16.15
C GLN A 99 -2.34 -8.76 -16.74
N CYS A 100 -2.14 -7.73 -15.91
CA CYS A 100 -1.74 -6.41 -16.39
C CYS A 100 -0.42 -5.88 -15.81
N GLY A 101 0.23 -6.63 -14.90
CA GLY A 101 1.47 -6.18 -14.27
C GLY A 101 1.30 -5.03 -13.25
N TYR A 102 0.06 -4.64 -12.93
CA TYR A 102 -0.19 -3.56 -11.97
C TYR A 102 0.25 -3.95 -10.55
N HIS A 103 0.93 -3.03 -9.85
CA HIS A 103 1.41 -3.21 -8.48
C HIS A 103 0.28 -2.89 -7.49
N LEU A 104 -0.39 -3.92 -6.99
CA LEU A 104 -1.44 -3.74 -5.97
C LEU A 104 -0.82 -3.38 -4.62
N LYS A 105 -1.67 -2.88 -3.71
CA LYS A 105 -1.28 -2.54 -2.34
C LYS A 105 -0.71 -3.75 -1.63
N MET A 106 0.40 -3.56 -0.94
CA MET A 106 1.10 -4.59 -0.19
C MET A 106 1.11 -4.21 1.29
N SER A 107 0.98 -5.18 2.19
CA SER A 107 1.13 -4.94 3.62
C SER A 107 2.58 -4.58 3.96
N SER A 108 2.77 -3.85 5.06
CA SER A 108 4.10 -3.51 5.55
C SER A 108 4.91 -4.76 5.91
N SER A 109 4.27 -5.77 6.48
CA SER A 109 4.91 -7.04 6.83
C SER A 109 5.40 -7.80 5.61
N ASP A 110 4.58 -7.92 4.55
CA ASP A 110 5.01 -8.56 3.29
C ASP A 110 6.14 -7.77 2.61
N ARG A 111 6.12 -6.43 2.75
CA ARG A 111 7.17 -5.56 2.21
C ARG A 111 8.50 -5.76 2.94
N ILE A 112 8.47 -5.88 4.26
CA ILE A 112 9.66 -6.17 5.09
C ILE A 112 10.22 -7.53 4.70
N GLU A 113 9.38 -8.57 4.63
CA GLU A 113 9.78 -9.93 4.22
C GLU A 113 10.42 -9.97 2.82
N LEU A 114 9.98 -9.10 1.90
CA LEU A 114 10.56 -8.97 0.56
C LEU A 114 11.91 -8.28 0.55
N SER A 115 12.11 -7.28 1.41
CA SER A 115 13.26 -6.37 1.36
C SER A 115 14.39 -6.82 2.28
N VAL A 116 14.05 -7.27 3.48
CA VAL A 116 15.01 -7.64 4.53
C VAL A 116 15.38 -9.13 4.43
N ASP A 117 16.62 -9.45 4.74
CA ASP A 117 17.09 -10.82 4.72
C ASP A 117 16.43 -11.65 5.82
N PRO A 118 16.05 -12.91 5.56
CA PRO A 118 15.36 -13.75 6.52
C PRO A 118 16.09 -13.86 7.86
N GLY A 119 15.36 -13.65 8.96
CA GLY A 119 15.90 -13.77 10.33
C GLY A 119 16.76 -12.60 10.80
N THR A 120 16.87 -11.50 10.02
CA THR A 120 17.66 -10.31 10.40
C THR A 120 16.79 -9.12 10.82
N TRP A 121 15.48 -9.23 10.70
CA TRP A 121 14.56 -8.17 11.09
C TRP A 121 14.53 -7.97 12.60
N ASP A 122 14.82 -6.75 13.04
CA ASP A 122 14.79 -6.30 14.42
C ASP A 122 13.88 -5.06 14.51
N PRO A 123 12.62 -5.23 14.96
CA PRO A 123 11.65 -4.15 15.01
C PRO A 123 11.96 -3.14 16.11
N LEU A 124 11.64 -1.87 15.85
CA LEU A 124 11.77 -0.76 16.79
C LEU A 124 10.38 -0.21 17.14
N ASP A 125 10.19 0.09 18.43
CA ASP A 125 8.99 0.77 18.95
C ASP A 125 7.66 0.04 18.59
N GLU A 126 7.62 -1.30 18.61
CA GLU A 126 6.43 -2.08 18.24
C GLU A 126 5.22 -1.75 19.10
N ASP A 127 5.42 -1.49 20.39
CA ASP A 127 4.35 -1.28 21.39
C ASP A 127 3.73 0.13 21.34
N MET A 128 4.27 1.03 20.51
CA MET A 128 3.75 2.40 20.44
C MET A 128 2.39 2.44 19.75
N VAL A 129 1.42 3.03 20.44
CA VAL A 129 0.02 3.15 20.01
C VAL A 129 -0.42 4.61 20.04
N SER A 130 -1.13 5.06 19.01
CA SER A 130 -1.74 6.39 19.01
C SER A 130 -2.83 6.50 20.07
N LEU A 131 -2.81 7.62 20.78
CA LEU A 131 -3.86 8.05 21.67
C LEU A 131 -4.73 9.10 20.96
N ASP A 132 -5.86 9.44 21.57
CA ASP A 132 -6.69 10.55 21.11
C ASP A 132 -6.29 11.85 21.83
N PRO A 133 -5.30 12.61 21.29
CA PRO A 133 -4.73 13.75 22.01
C PRO A 133 -5.60 15.00 22.01
N ILE A 134 -6.61 15.06 21.15
CA ILE A 134 -7.49 16.22 20.99
C ILE A 134 -8.97 15.88 21.27
N GLU A 135 -9.23 14.67 21.76
CA GLU A 135 -10.59 14.17 22.03
C GLU A 135 -11.51 14.36 20.84
N PHE A 136 -11.06 13.88 19.66
CA PHE A 136 -11.80 14.01 18.43
C PHE A 136 -13.05 13.10 18.45
N HIS A 137 -14.20 13.74 18.56
CA HIS A 137 -15.51 13.07 18.55
C HIS A 137 -16.11 13.13 17.14
N SER A 138 -16.43 11.95 16.60
CA SER A 138 -17.22 11.80 15.38
C SER A 138 -18.61 11.31 15.75
N GLU A 139 -19.65 11.77 15.05
CA GLU A 139 -21.01 11.28 15.22
C GLU A 139 -21.16 9.79 14.86
N GLU A 140 -20.27 9.28 13.97
CA GLU A 140 -20.36 7.91 13.47
C GLU A 140 -19.52 6.93 14.31
N GLU A 141 -18.27 7.26 14.63
CA GLU A 141 -17.34 6.37 15.35
C GLU A 141 -16.25 7.20 16.05
N PRO A 142 -16.08 7.05 17.38
CA PRO A 142 -15.00 7.70 18.13
C PRO A 142 -13.60 7.29 17.59
N TYR A 143 -12.66 8.23 17.57
CA TYR A 143 -11.32 7.98 17.03
C TYR A 143 -10.61 6.79 17.70
N LYS A 144 -10.73 6.64 19.01
CA LYS A 144 -10.16 5.53 19.77
C LYS A 144 -10.70 4.17 19.33
N GLU A 145 -12.01 4.04 19.14
CA GLU A 145 -12.65 2.80 18.68
C GLU A 145 -12.19 2.45 17.25
N ARG A 146 -12.02 3.49 16.43
CA ARG A 146 -11.53 3.34 15.07
C ARG A 146 -10.09 2.81 15.05
N ILE A 147 -9.18 3.33 15.91
CA ILE A 147 -7.82 2.78 16.07
C ILE A 147 -7.88 1.30 16.45
N ASP A 148 -8.65 0.95 17.49
CA ASP A 148 -8.81 -0.44 17.96
C ASP A 148 -9.32 -1.36 16.84
N SER A 149 -10.27 -0.89 16.04
CA SER A 149 -10.81 -1.62 14.89
C SER A 149 -9.73 -1.93 13.84
N TYR A 150 -8.89 -0.93 13.50
CA TYR A 150 -7.79 -1.13 12.55
C TYR A 150 -6.70 -2.04 13.13
N GLN A 151 -6.37 -1.93 14.40
CA GLN A 151 -5.41 -2.83 15.07
C GLN A 151 -5.86 -4.29 15.01
N ARG A 152 -7.12 -4.58 15.32
CA ARG A 152 -7.69 -5.93 15.20
C ARG A 152 -7.71 -6.45 13.77
N LYS A 153 -7.98 -5.57 12.80
CA LYS A 153 -8.09 -5.94 11.39
C LYS A 153 -6.74 -6.20 10.73
N THR A 154 -5.73 -5.40 11.06
CA THR A 154 -4.42 -5.44 10.41
C THR A 154 -3.38 -6.22 11.22
N GLY A 155 -3.58 -6.37 12.53
CA GLY A 155 -2.57 -6.92 13.45
C GLY A 155 -1.41 -5.95 13.74
N LEU A 156 -1.50 -4.70 13.27
CA LEU A 156 -0.48 -3.67 13.46
C LEU A 156 -0.89 -2.74 14.61
N THR A 157 0.08 -2.21 15.33
CA THR A 157 -0.14 -1.18 16.36
C THR A 157 -0.37 0.19 15.75
N GLU A 158 0.26 0.48 14.57
CA GLU A 158 0.15 1.76 13.90
C GLU A 158 0.44 1.63 12.37
N ALA A 159 0.20 2.69 11.61
CA ALA A 159 0.32 2.74 10.15
C ALA A 159 1.76 2.66 9.62
N VAL A 160 2.73 2.38 10.45
CA VAL A 160 4.14 2.19 10.07
C VAL A 160 4.80 1.12 10.92
N GLN A 161 5.60 0.29 10.29
CA GLN A 161 6.57 -0.57 10.96
C GLN A 161 7.97 0.00 10.74
N THR A 162 8.74 0.09 11.81
CA THR A 162 10.11 0.61 11.82
C THR A 162 11.04 -0.41 12.45
N GLY A 163 12.24 -0.52 11.92
CA GLY A 163 13.22 -1.46 12.46
C GLY A 163 14.52 -1.45 11.68
N THR A 164 15.40 -2.35 12.08
CA THR A 164 16.67 -2.60 11.40
C THR A 164 16.72 -4.02 10.84
N GLY A 165 17.61 -4.25 9.92
CA GLY A 165 17.83 -5.56 9.33
C GLY A 165 18.98 -5.55 8.35
N GLN A 166 19.08 -6.60 7.54
CA GLN A 166 20.08 -6.67 6.49
C GLN A 166 19.41 -6.75 5.11
N LEU A 167 19.98 -6.09 4.14
CA LEU A 167 19.61 -6.15 2.74
C LEU A 167 20.79 -6.71 1.95
N ASN A 168 20.69 -7.98 1.56
CA ASN A 168 21.82 -8.75 0.99
C ASN A 168 23.10 -8.62 1.82
N GLY A 169 22.97 -8.76 3.16
CA GLY A 169 24.06 -8.67 4.13
C GLY A 169 24.44 -7.23 4.53
N ILE A 170 23.94 -6.21 3.88
CA ILE A 170 24.21 -4.80 4.23
C ILE A 170 23.27 -4.38 5.37
N PRO A 171 23.77 -3.93 6.53
CA PRO A 171 22.94 -3.43 7.61
C PRO A 171 22.18 -2.17 7.17
N ILE A 172 20.88 -2.12 7.41
CA ILE A 172 20.01 -1.02 7.04
C ILE A 172 19.06 -0.64 8.17
N ALA A 173 18.60 0.61 8.16
CA ALA A 173 17.41 1.04 8.88
C ALA A 173 16.26 1.20 7.88
N ILE A 174 15.10 0.63 8.18
CA ILE A 174 13.97 0.65 7.26
C ILE A 174 12.66 0.96 7.97
N GLY A 175 11.90 1.91 7.43
CA GLY A 175 10.53 2.22 7.83
C GLY A 175 9.56 1.93 6.68
N VAL A 176 8.51 1.16 6.95
CA VAL A 176 7.53 0.75 5.95
C VAL A 176 6.14 1.18 6.39
N MET A 177 5.54 2.10 5.66
CA MET A 177 4.15 2.52 5.89
C MET A 177 3.17 1.49 5.37
N ASP A 178 2.04 1.36 6.07
CA ASP A 178 0.96 0.46 5.68
C ASP A 178 -0.34 1.22 5.39
N PHE A 179 -0.75 1.20 4.13
CA PHE A 179 -1.97 1.87 3.71
C PHE A 179 -3.24 1.21 4.27
N GLN A 180 -3.18 -0.06 4.67
CA GLN A 180 -4.34 -0.77 5.23
C GLN A 180 -4.71 -0.25 6.62
N PHE A 181 -3.77 0.34 7.35
CA PHE A 181 -4.04 0.98 8.63
C PHE A 181 -4.41 2.45 8.42
N MET A 182 -5.68 2.78 8.54
CA MET A 182 -6.23 4.15 8.39
C MET A 182 -5.70 4.91 7.15
N GLY A 183 -5.54 4.21 6.01
CA GLY A 183 -5.01 4.83 4.79
C GLY A 183 -3.56 5.27 4.88
N GLY A 184 -2.74 4.67 5.76
CA GLY A 184 -1.36 5.09 5.96
C GLY A 184 -1.22 6.52 6.49
N SER A 185 -2.25 7.03 7.17
CA SER A 185 -2.28 8.43 7.59
C SER A 185 -1.26 8.76 8.68
N MET A 186 -0.70 9.95 8.60
CA MET A 186 0.33 10.45 9.51
C MET A 186 -0.27 10.89 10.85
N GLY A 187 -0.31 9.98 11.83
CA GLY A 187 -0.59 10.30 13.23
C GLY A 187 0.68 10.63 14.03
N SER A 188 0.50 11.07 15.27
CA SER A 188 1.59 11.44 16.17
C SER A 188 2.59 10.31 16.38
N VAL A 189 2.10 9.08 16.56
CA VAL A 189 2.97 7.91 16.77
C VAL A 189 3.67 7.49 15.48
N VAL A 190 3.03 7.61 14.31
CA VAL A 190 3.69 7.35 13.03
C VAL A 190 4.89 8.26 12.86
N GLY A 191 4.69 9.56 13.11
CA GLY A 191 5.78 10.53 13.04
C GLY A 191 6.89 10.28 14.06
N GLU A 192 6.53 9.91 15.29
CA GLU A 192 7.50 9.57 16.34
C GLU A 192 8.34 8.35 15.98
N LYS A 193 7.69 7.25 15.53
CA LYS A 193 8.39 6.02 15.12
C LYS A 193 9.38 6.28 13.99
N ILE A 194 8.98 7.04 12.96
CA ILE A 194 9.88 7.40 11.85
C ILE A 194 11.02 8.29 12.34
N THR A 195 10.75 9.29 13.19
CA THR A 195 11.78 10.18 13.73
C THR A 195 12.81 9.38 14.53
N ARG A 196 12.38 8.51 15.44
CA ARG A 196 13.28 7.63 16.21
C ARG A 196 14.11 6.71 15.34
N LEU A 197 13.51 6.16 14.28
CA LEU A 197 14.25 5.36 13.30
C LEU A 197 15.37 6.17 12.64
N VAL A 198 15.07 7.41 12.21
CA VAL A 198 16.07 8.31 11.60
C VAL A 198 17.18 8.64 12.59
N GLU A 199 16.85 8.98 13.84
CA GLU A 199 17.82 9.25 14.90
C GLU A 199 18.67 8.00 15.23
N TYR A 200 18.06 6.83 15.28
CA TYR A 200 18.77 5.58 15.46
C TYR A 200 19.76 5.32 14.32
N ALA A 201 19.31 5.47 13.07
CA ALA A 201 20.14 5.33 11.88
C ALA A 201 21.30 6.35 11.88
N THR A 202 21.02 7.59 12.31
CA THR A 202 22.04 8.64 12.47
C THR A 202 23.15 8.22 13.44
N ASN A 203 22.76 7.68 14.60
CA ASN A 203 23.69 7.27 15.66
C ASN A 203 24.49 6.01 15.31
N LYS A 204 23.91 5.12 14.51
CA LYS A 204 24.52 3.84 14.08
C LYS A 204 25.20 3.92 12.71
N PHE A 205 25.12 5.07 12.04
CA PHE A 205 25.65 5.28 10.69
C PHE A 205 25.09 4.27 9.67
N LEU A 206 23.79 3.96 9.77
CA LEU A 206 23.11 3.05 8.87
C LEU A 206 22.49 3.81 7.68
N PRO A 207 22.49 3.24 6.47
CA PRO A 207 21.67 3.77 5.38
C PRO A 207 20.20 3.59 5.70
N LEU A 208 19.38 4.57 5.30
CA LEU A 208 17.96 4.65 5.62
C LEU A 208 17.10 4.40 4.39
N ILE A 209 16.06 3.57 4.56
CA ILE A 209 15.02 3.37 3.57
C ILE A 209 13.67 3.72 4.21
N LEU A 210 12.89 4.59 3.55
CA LEU A 210 11.49 4.80 3.91
C LEU A 210 10.59 4.43 2.74
N VAL A 211 9.72 3.44 2.96
CA VAL A 211 8.70 3.05 1.99
C VAL A 211 7.41 3.77 2.31
N CYS A 212 7.05 4.70 1.45
CA CYS A 212 5.91 5.59 1.62
C CYS A 212 4.64 4.97 1.02
N ALA A 213 3.58 4.87 1.84
CA ALA A 213 2.25 4.43 1.43
C ALA A 213 1.21 5.18 2.27
N SER A 214 0.76 6.36 1.83
CA SER A 214 -0.01 7.25 2.68
C SER A 214 -1.01 8.12 1.93
N GLY A 215 -2.19 8.28 2.53
CA GLY A 215 -3.18 9.28 2.14
C GLY A 215 -2.89 10.70 2.67
N GLY A 216 -1.84 10.89 3.48
CA GLY A 216 -1.43 12.17 4.04
C GLY A 216 -1.71 12.32 5.54
N ALA A 217 -2.12 13.51 5.96
CA ALA A 217 -2.35 13.83 7.37
C ALA A 217 -3.52 13.02 7.98
N ARG A 218 -3.39 12.62 9.24
CA ARG A 218 -4.48 12.02 10.03
C ARG A 218 -5.37 13.14 10.56
N MET A 219 -6.52 13.30 9.94
CA MET A 219 -7.44 14.40 10.24
C MET A 219 -7.93 14.41 11.70
N GLN A 220 -8.06 13.24 12.32
CA GLN A 220 -8.48 13.07 13.71
C GLN A 220 -7.47 13.62 14.72
N GLU A 221 -6.21 13.79 14.32
CA GLU A 221 -5.16 14.39 15.16
C GLU A 221 -4.88 15.86 14.79
N GLY A 222 -5.61 16.40 13.82
CA GLY A 222 -5.58 17.81 13.45
C GLY A 222 -4.17 18.33 13.13
N SER A 223 -3.80 19.45 13.73
CA SER A 223 -2.50 20.10 13.53
C SER A 223 -1.31 19.29 14.03
N LEU A 224 -1.51 18.38 15.00
CA LEU A 224 -0.45 17.49 15.46
C LEU A 224 0.05 16.58 14.34
N SER A 225 -0.85 16.14 13.45
CA SER A 225 -0.51 15.38 12.26
C SER A 225 0.43 16.15 11.33
N LEU A 226 0.19 17.43 11.12
CA LEU A 226 1.05 18.29 10.29
C LEU A 226 2.46 18.43 10.90
N MET A 227 2.54 18.59 12.23
CA MET A 227 3.82 18.73 12.92
C MET A 227 4.73 17.50 12.82
N GLN A 228 4.16 16.30 12.56
CA GLN A 228 4.96 15.09 12.35
C GLN A 228 5.84 15.19 11.10
N MET A 229 5.32 15.75 10.00
CA MET A 229 6.11 15.93 8.78
C MET A 229 7.31 16.86 9.01
N ALA A 230 7.09 17.95 9.76
CA ALA A 230 8.16 18.88 10.13
C ALA A 230 9.22 18.20 11.03
N LYS A 231 8.79 17.40 12.00
CA LYS A 231 9.68 16.67 12.91
C LYS A 231 10.57 15.67 12.17
N ILE A 232 9.99 14.86 11.30
CA ILE A 232 10.73 13.90 10.47
C ILE A 232 11.72 14.63 9.56
N SER A 233 11.29 15.72 8.91
CA SER A 233 12.16 16.51 8.02
C SER A 233 13.34 17.12 8.77
N SER A 234 13.14 17.56 10.02
CA SER A 234 14.22 18.07 10.87
C SER A 234 15.24 16.98 11.23
N ALA A 235 14.78 15.78 11.58
CA ALA A 235 15.67 14.65 11.85
C ALA A 235 16.46 14.22 10.59
N LEU A 236 15.81 14.19 9.42
CA LEU A 236 16.45 13.92 8.14
C LEU A 236 17.51 14.97 7.77
N TYR A 237 17.27 16.24 8.13
CA TYR A 237 18.27 17.29 7.91
C TYR A 237 19.56 17.00 8.67
N ASP A 238 19.48 16.60 9.94
CA ASP A 238 20.68 16.20 10.71
C ASP A 238 21.36 14.97 10.09
N TYR A 239 20.58 13.95 9.73
CA TYR A 239 21.02 12.72 9.10
C TYR A 239 21.79 12.98 7.79
N GLN A 240 21.24 13.77 6.87
CA GLN A 240 21.81 14.02 5.55
C GLN A 240 22.89 15.12 5.58
N SER A 241 22.60 16.27 6.21
CA SER A 241 23.47 17.44 6.14
C SER A 241 24.66 17.37 7.09
N ASN A 242 24.45 16.90 8.33
CA ASN A 242 25.50 16.85 9.33
C ASN A 242 26.29 15.55 9.30
N LYS A 243 25.59 14.41 9.17
CA LYS A 243 26.23 13.09 9.17
C LYS A 243 26.58 12.56 7.78
N LYS A 244 26.08 13.20 6.72
CA LYS A 244 26.33 12.80 5.32
C LYS A 244 25.93 11.35 5.03
N LEU A 245 24.86 10.87 5.65
CA LEU A 245 24.34 9.53 5.48
C LEU A 245 23.32 9.49 4.34
N PHE A 246 23.11 8.31 3.78
CA PHE A 246 22.37 8.10 2.54
C PHE A 246 20.92 7.64 2.81
N TYR A 247 19.97 8.41 2.30
CA TYR A 247 18.55 8.18 2.45
C TYR A 247 17.89 7.85 1.11
N VAL A 248 17.21 6.71 1.02
CA VAL A 248 16.40 6.30 -0.12
C VAL A 248 14.93 6.36 0.24
N SER A 249 14.16 7.14 -0.52
CA SER A 249 12.70 7.18 -0.43
C SER A 249 12.08 6.31 -1.53
N ILE A 250 11.13 5.45 -1.15
CA ILE A 250 10.39 4.58 -2.09
C ILE A 250 8.92 4.99 -2.06
N LEU A 251 8.43 5.54 -3.17
CA LEU A 251 7.06 6.00 -3.32
C LEU A 251 6.20 4.87 -3.88
N THR A 252 5.22 4.41 -3.10
CA THR A 252 4.27 3.38 -3.54
C THR A 252 2.87 3.96 -3.73
N SER A 253 1.96 3.18 -4.26
CA SER A 253 0.58 3.61 -4.49
C SER A 253 -0.31 3.33 -3.27
N PRO A 254 -0.99 4.37 -2.71
CA PRO A 254 -0.82 5.78 -2.99
C PRO A 254 0.21 6.45 -2.07
N THR A 255 0.87 7.50 -2.55
CA THR A 255 1.65 8.42 -1.70
C THR A 255 1.17 9.85 -1.96
N THR A 256 0.48 10.45 -0.99
CA THR A 256 -0.18 11.73 -1.19
C THR A 256 -0.02 12.69 -0.01
N GLY A 257 -0.39 13.93 -0.23
CA GLY A 257 -0.50 14.95 0.81
C GLY A 257 0.84 15.35 1.40
N GLY A 258 0.85 15.50 2.71
CA GLY A 258 2.01 15.94 3.47
C GLY A 258 3.21 15.00 3.39
N VAL A 259 3.01 13.70 3.15
CA VAL A 259 4.11 12.74 2.98
C VAL A 259 4.86 13.05 1.69
N THR A 260 4.16 13.22 0.56
CA THR A 260 4.78 13.65 -0.68
C THR A 260 5.46 15.02 -0.53
N ALA A 261 4.82 15.97 0.16
CA ALA A 261 5.35 17.33 0.34
C ALA A 261 6.47 17.42 1.40
N SER A 262 6.88 16.33 2.02
CA SER A 262 7.93 16.30 3.05
C SER A 262 8.91 15.15 2.83
N PHE A 263 9.02 14.23 3.77
CA PHE A 263 10.04 13.18 3.76
C PHE A 263 9.99 12.24 2.55
N GLY A 264 8.82 12.07 1.91
CA GLY A 264 8.71 11.30 0.66
C GLY A 264 9.55 11.87 -0.49
N MET A 265 9.78 13.18 -0.51
CA MET A 265 10.56 13.88 -1.54
C MET A 265 11.93 14.40 -1.04
N LEU A 266 12.34 13.99 0.16
CA LEU A 266 13.63 14.38 0.74
C LEU A 266 14.73 13.32 0.59
N GLY A 267 14.47 12.22 -0.13
CA GLY A 267 15.48 11.18 -0.40
C GLY A 267 16.67 11.74 -1.19
N ASP A 268 17.88 11.27 -0.91
CA ASP A 268 19.04 11.47 -1.79
C ASP A 268 18.81 10.78 -3.14
N ILE A 269 18.11 9.64 -3.10
CA ILE A 269 17.52 8.97 -4.27
C ILE A 269 16.04 8.70 -3.97
N ILE A 270 15.18 9.05 -4.92
CA ILE A 270 13.75 8.86 -4.83
C ILE A 270 13.31 7.88 -5.92
N ILE A 271 12.78 6.73 -5.50
CA ILE A 271 12.32 5.67 -6.39
C ILE A 271 10.79 5.56 -6.30
N ALA A 272 10.12 5.46 -7.45
CA ALA A 272 8.70 5.14 -7.47
C ALA A 272 8.46 3.71 -7.98
N GLU A 273 7.38 3.08 -7.51
CA GLU A 273 6.88 1.86 -8.15
C GLU A 273 6.14 2.18 -9.45
N PRO A 274 6.15 1.26 -10.44
CA PRO A 274 5.37 1.43 -11.67
C PRO A 274 3.89 1.69 -11.38
N ASN A 275 3.30 2.63 -12.11
CA ASN A 275 1.91 3.07 -11.98
C ASN A 275 1.52 3.54 -10.57
N ALA A 276 2.48 3.91 -9.73
CA ALA A 276 2.19 4.43 -8.39
C ALA A 276 1.42 5.76 -8.51
N TYR A 277 0.38 5.89 -7.68
CA TYR A 277 -0.39 7.12 -7.55
C TYR A 277 0.33 8.05 -6.58
N ILE A 278 0.88 9.14 -7.11
CA ILE A 278 1.67 10.12 -6.35
C ILE A 278 1.07 11.51 -6.59
N ALA A 279 0.72 12.20 -5.51
CA ALA A 279 0.08 13.51 -5.63
C ALA A 279 0.26 14.35 -4.36
N PHE A 280 0.25 15.66 -4.51
CA PHE A 280 0.09 16.56 -3.34
C PHE A 280 -1.34 16.44 -2.79
N ALA A 281 -2.34 16.60 -3.65
CA ALA A 281 -3.74 16.44 -3.28
C ALA A 281 -4.40 15.37 -4.14
N GLY A 282 -5.26 14.55 -3.52
CA GLY A 282 -6.02 13.54 -4.25
C GLY A 282 -6.93 14.16 -5.31
N LYS A 283 -7.17 13.44 -6.42
CA LYS A 283 -8.01 13.86 -7.55
C LYS A 283 -9.34 14.46 -7.07
N ARG A 284 -10.04 13.76 -6.17
CA ARG A 284 -11.34 14.22 -5.63
C ARG A 284 -11.25 15.58 -4.93
N VAL A 285 -10.19 15.82 -4.15
CA VAL A 285 -10.00 17.10 -3.45
C VAL A 285 -9.77 18.23 -4.44
N ILE A 286 -8.93 18.01 -5.45
CA ILE A 286 -8.66 19.00 -6.49
C ILE A 286 -9.95 19.34 -7.26
N GLU A 287 -10.70 18.33 -7.69
CA GLU A 287 -11.93 18.51 -8.46
C GLU A 287 -13.01 19.26 -7.67
N GLN A 288 -13.15 18.95 -6.39
CA GLN A 288 -14.11 19.64 -5.51
C GLN A 288 -13.70 21.08 -5.19
N THR A 289 -12.39 21.34 -5.06
CA THR A 289 -11.88 22.69 -4.71
C THR A 289 -11.83 23.62 -5.92
N LEU A 290 -11.35 23.12 -7.05
CA LEU A 290 -11.14 23.93 -8.26
C LEU A 290 -12.31 23.85 -9.23
N ASN A 291 -13.28 22.98 -9.02
CA ASN A 291 -14.39 22.69 -9.94
C ASN A 291 -13.90 22.36 -11.37
N LYS A 292 -12.78 21.65 -11.49
CA LYS A 292 -12.17 21.23 -12.75
C LYS A 292 -11.77 19.77 -12.67
N THR A 293 -11.93 19.05 -13.77
CA THR A 293 -11.49 17.64 -13.86
C THR A 293 -9.96 17.58 -13.93
N VAL A 294 -9.37 16.68 -13.14
CA VAL A 294 -7.94 16.37 -13.19
C VAL A 294 -7.66 15.52 -14.43
N PRO A 295 -6.70 15.88 -15.30
CA PRO A 295 -6.36 15.08 -16.46
C PRO A 295 -6.00 13.65 -16.06
N GLU A 296 -6.50 12.68 -16.82
CA GLU A 296 -6.23 11.27 -16.55
C GLU A 296 -4.72 10.98 -16.67
N GLY A 297 -4.19 10.17 -15.76
CA GLY A 297 -2.77 9.80 -15.72
C GLY A 297 -1.82 10.88 -15.21
N SER A 298 -2.28 12.13 -14.96
CA SER A 298 -1.39 13.23 -14.52
C SER A 298 -0.77 13.02 -13.12
N GLN A 299 -1.29 12.10 -12.34
CA GLN A 299 -0.81 11.74 -11.01
C GLN A 299 -0.17 10.33 -10.97
N ALA A 300 0.07 9.74 -12.14
CA ALA A 300 0.78 8.46 -12.26
C ALA A 300 2.30 8.68 -12.26
N ALA A 301 3.02 7.71 -11.70
CA ALA A 301 4.47 7.76 -11.58
C ALA A 301 5.18 8.03 -12.90
N GLU A 302 4.75 7.42 -14.00
CA GLU A 302 5.35 7.58 -15.33
C GLU A 302 5.29 9.04 -15.82
N TYR A 303 4.12 9.67 -15.66
CA TYR A 303 3.96 11.08 -16.05
C TYR A 303 4.83 12.00 -15.19
N LEU A 304 4.86 11.76 -13.88
CA LEU A 304 5.62 12.57 -12.92
C LEU A 304 7.14 12.39 -13.11
N PHE A 305 7.58 11.18 -13.46
CA PHE A 305 8.97 10.91 -13.82
C PHE A 305 9.42 11.74 -15.03
N HIS A 306 8.60 11.78 -16.08
CA HIS A 306 8.87 12.63 -17.25
C HIS A 306 8.89 14.14 -16.92
N LYS A 307 8.28 14.55 -15.81
CA LYS A 307 8.35 15.92 -15.29
C LYS A 307 9.53 16.17 -14.35
N GLY A 308 10.35 15.13 -14.09
CA GLY A 308 11.54 15.24 -13.24
C GLY A 308 11.24 15.28 -11.74
N LEU A 309 10.11 14.70 -11.30
CA LEU A 309 9.73 14.75 -9.89
C LEU A 309 10.58 13.83 -9.00
N PHE A 310 11.11 12.73 -9.56
CA PHE A 310 11.95 11.75 -8.85
C PHE A 310 12.90 11.04 -9.81
N ASP A 311 13.83 10.22 -9.29
CA ASP A 311 15.01 9.75 -10.00
C ASP A 311 14.78 8.51 -10.87
N SER A 312 13.94 7.55 -10.40
CA SER A 312 13.76 6.28 -11.09
C SER A 312 12.40 5.63 -10.83
N ILE A 313 11.96 4.79 -11.76
CA ILE A 313 10.84 3.87 -11.58
C ILE A 313 11.39 2.45 -11.55
N VAL A 314 11.19 1.74 -10.44
CA VAL A 314 11.72 0.39 -10.24
C VAL A 314 10.61 -0.58 -9.82
N PRO A 315 10.38 -1.66 -10.57
CA PRO A 315 9.42 -2.68 -10.17
C PRO A 315 9.92 -3.48 -8.96
N ARG A 316 8.97 -4.00 -8.16
CA ARG A 316 9.25 -4.69 -6.88
C ARG A 316 10.26 -5.82 -6.97
N ASN A 317 10.20 -6.59 -8.03
CA ASN A 317 11.10 -7.73 -8.23
C ASN A 317 12.57 -7.34 -8.41
N LEU A 318 12.86 -6.14 -8.86
CA LEU A 318 14.21 -5.63 -9.04
C LEU A 318 14.68 -4.75 -7.88
N LEU A 319 13.75 -4.29 -7.04
CA LEU A 319 14.02 -3.26 -6.03
C LEU A 319 15.14 -3.64 -5.06
N LYS A 320 15.14 -4.89 -4.56
CA LYS A 320 16.19 -5.37 -3.63
C LYS A 320 17.59 -5.31 -4.26
N GLY A 321 17.71 -5.72 -5.52
CA GLY A 321 18.98 -5.65 -6.27
C GLY A 321 19.45 -4.21 -6.48
N VAL A 322 18.55 -3.35 -6.96
CA VAL A 322 18.84 -1.91 -7.20
C VAL A 322 19.30 -1.23 -5.90
N LEU A 323 18.61 -1.46 -4.79
CA LEU A 323 19.00 -0.90 -3.48
C LEU A 323 20.38 -1.39 -3.04
N THR A 324 20.68 -2.66 -3.27
CA THR A 324 22.01 -3.23 -2.94
C THR A 324 23.12 -2.53 -3.72
N GLU A 325 22.94 -2.36 -5.02
CA GLU A 325 23.90 -1.67 -5.88
C GLU A 325 24.07 -0.20 -5.46
N LEU A 326 22.98 0.51 -5.18
CA LEU A 326 23.02 1.89 -4.70
C LEU A 326 23.81 2.01 -3.39
N PHE A 327 23.59 1.12 -2.43
CA PHE A 327 24.32 1.16 -1.17
C PHE A 327 25.79 0.84 -1.34
N GLN A 328 26.15 -0.11 -2.20
CA GLN A 328 27.55 -0.40 -2.50
C GLN A 328 28.25 0.78 -3.18
N LEU A 329 27.57 1.49 -4.09
CA LEU A 329 28.09 2.72 -4.71
C LEU A 329 28.34 3.85 -3.68
N HIS A 330 27.57 3.86 -2.59
CA HIS A 330 27.73 4.80 -1.47
C HIS A 330 28.58 4.22 -0.33
N ALA A 331 29.41 3.20 -0.62
CA ALA A 331 30.35 2.59 0.34
C ALA A 331 29.71 1.86 1.54
N PHE A 332 28.48 1.42 1.42
CA PHE A 332 27.88 0.48 2.38
C PHE A 332 28.06 -0.95 1.85
N PHE A 333 28.73 -1.78 2.62
CA PHE A 333 29.08 -3.14 2.22
C PHE A 333 28.42 -4.17 3.16
N PRO A 334 28.23 -5.41 2.67
CA PRO A 334 27.77 -6.51 3.50
C PRO A 334 28.71 -6.73 4.70
N LEU A 335 28.15 -7.08 5.85
CA LEU A 335 28.94 -7.56 6.97
C LEU A 335 29.64 -8.85 6.52
N GLU A 336 30.94 -8.90 6.61
CA GLU A 336 31.70 -10.12 6.34
C GLU A 336 31.17 -11.24 7.25
N SER A 337 30.69 -12.33 6.66
CA SER A 337 30.32 -13.50 7.43
C SER A 337 31.63 -14.01 8.09
N LYS A 338 31.68 -14.06 9.42
CA LYS A 338 32.80 -14.59 10.20
C LYS A 338 33.09 -16.10 9.97
N PHE A 339 32.69 -16.63 8.82
CA PHE A 339 32.79 -18.06 8.49
C PHE A 339 33.99 -18.47 7.65
N ASN A 340 34.93 -17.57 7.34
CA ASN A 340 36.15 -17.94 6.60
C ASN A 340 37.46 -17.65 7.35
N GLN A 341 37.47 -17.76 8.68
CA GLN A 341 38.71 -18.05 9.43
C GLN A 341 38.69 -19.52 9.83
N VAL A 342 38.74 -20.42 8.86
CA VAL A 342 39.32 -21.74 9.07
C VAL A 342 40.77 -21.61 8.66
N GLU A 343 41.61 -21.75 9.67
CA GLU A 343 43.08 -21.82 9.67
C GLU A 343 43.68 -22.46 8.41
N LEU A 344 44.65 -21.79 7.84
CA LEU A 344 45.76 -22.45 7.13
C LEU A 344 46.91 -22.69 8.11
#